data_9b45290fcba17c5fb0506366ea0464ae
#
_entry.id   9b45290fcba17c5fb0506366ea0464ae
#
_cell.length_a   1.000
_cell.length_b   1.000
_cell.length_c   1.000
_cell.angle_alpha   90.00
_cell.angle_beta   90.00
_cell.angle_gamma   90.00
#
_symmetry.space_group_name_H-M   'P 1'
#
loop_
_entity.id
_entity.type
_entity.pdbx_description
1 polymer ?
#
loop_
_entity_poly.entity_id
_entity_poly.type
_entity_poly.pdbx_seq_one_letter_code
_entity_poly.pdbx_strand_id
1 'polypeptide(L)'
;MYNVLVVDDEKEIRDAIEIYLRGENLKVFKAADGLEALEILNNEKIHVIVLDVMMPKLDGIRTCLKIRETENLPIIMLSAKGEDSDKILGLNVGADDYIIKPFNHLELVARVKSQLRRYDKPLNIEDEEQVLTVKDLVIDTVSKSITVLPEHWQQTSWFRDSAESSLHR
;
A
#
# COMPACT_ATOMS: atom_id res chain seq x y z
N MET A 1 -16.69 -9.44 2.66
CA MET A 1 -16.65 -8.30 3.62
C MET A 1 -15.25 -8.22 4.19
N TYR A 2 -14.58 -7.06 4.05
CA TYR A 2 -13.21 -6.87 4.55
C TYR A 2 -13.22 -6.20 5.93
N ASN A 3 -12.23 -6.52 6.74
CA ASN A 3 -12.02 -5.94 8.06
C ASN A 3 -10.91 -4.91 7.99
N VAL A 4 -11.19 -3.69 8.44
CA VAL A 4 -10.25 -2.58 8.54
C VAL A 4 -9.99 -2.31 10.02
N LEU A 5 -8.71 -2.25 10.41
CA LEU A 5 -8.33 -1.81 11.74
C LEU A 5 -7.90 -0.34 11.69
N VAL A 6 -8.55 0.50 12.47
CA VAL A 6 -8.24 1.93 12.62
C VAL A 6 -7.61 2.15 13.98
N VAL A 7 -6.39 2.65 13.99
CA VAL A 7 -5.57 2.86 15.20
C VAL A 7 -5.20 4.33 15.29
N ASP A 8 -5.74 5.03 16.27
CA ASP A 8 -5.51 6.46 16.51
C ASP A 8 -5.91 6.74 17.96
N ASP A 9 -5.20 7.57 18.71
CA ASP A 9 -5.54 7.87 20.09
C ASP A 9 -6.75 8.82 20.19
N GLU A 10 -7.01 9.62 19.15
CA GLU A 10 -8.16 10.50 19.07
C GLU A 10 -9.43 9.72 18.68
N LYS A 11 -10.35 9.60 19.64
CA LYS A 11 -11.62 8.88 19.45
C LYS A 11 -12.43 9.45 18.27
N GLU A 12 -12.43 10.77 18.13
CA GLU A 12 -13.17 11.51 17.10
C GLU A 12 -12.68 11.13 15.69
N ILE A 13 -11.37 10.92 15.51
CA ILE A 13 -10.78 10.49 14.25
C ILE A 13 -11.20 9.05 13.94
N ARG A 14 -11.11 8.15 14.92
CA ARG A 14 -11.55 6.76 14.73
C ARG A 14 -13.03 6.67 14.35
N ASP A 15 -13.89 7.46 15.02
CA ASP A 15 -15.34 7.48 14.74
C ASP A 15 -15.64 8.09 13.37
N ALA A 16 -14.92 9.15 12.97
CA ALA A 16 -15.04 9.75 11.64
C ALA A 16 -14.63 8.78 10.52
N ILE A 17 -13.51 8.08 10.68
CA ILE A 17 -13.05 7.09 9.72
C ILE A 17 -14.05 5.92 9.62
N GLU A 18 -14.59 5.45 10.73
CA GLU A 18 -15.64 4.43 10.73
C GLU A 18 -16.86 4.88 9.91
N ILE A 19 -17.32 6.13 10.09
CA ILE A 19 -18.44 6.69 9.32
C ILE A 19 -18.11 6.71 7.82
N TYR A 20 -16.90 7.13 7.43
CA TYR A 20 -16.47 7.20 6.03
C TYR A 20 -16.42 5.82 5.36
N LEU A 21 -16.03 4.80 6.09
CA LEU A 21 -15.90 3.43 5.59
C LEU A 21 -17.20 2.61 5.66
N ARG A 22 -18.19 3.04 6.44
CA ARG A 22 -19.45 2.29 6.68
C ARG A 22 -20.23 2.00 5.39
N GLY A 23 -20.17 2.90 4.39
CA GLY A 23 -20.88 2.75 3.11
C GLY A 23 -20.23 1.76 2.13
N GLU A 24 -19.04 1.20 2.44
CA GLU A 24 -18.19 0.49 1.51
C GLU A 24 -18.13 -1.03 1.72
N ASN A 25 -19.10 -1.60 2.43
CA ASN A 25 -19.12 -3.03 2.80
C ASN A 25 -17.88 -3.49 3.60
N LEU A 26 -17.39 -2.60 4.47
CA LEU A 26 -16.23 -2.79 5.34
C LEU A 26 -16.67 -2.89 6.80
N LYS A 27 -16.06 -3.81 7.56
CA LYS A 27 -16.19 -3.87 9.02
C LYS A 27 -14.99 -3.15 9.63
N VAL A 28 -15.24 -2.18 10.51
CA VAL A 28 -14.19 -1.38 11.14
C VAL A 28 -13.99 -1.86 12.58
N PHE A 29 -12.75 -2.18 12.91
CA PHE A 29 -12.24 -2.38 14.26
C PHE A 29 -11.48 -1.13 14.67
N LYS A 30 -11.53 -0.76 15.93
CA LYS A 30 -10.90 0.47 16.46
C LYS A 30 -9.98 0.13 17.62
N ALA A 31 -8.79 0.72 17.61
CA ALA A 31 -7.81 0.66 18.69
C ALA A 31 -7.35 2.07 19.07
N ALA A 32 -7.14 2.32 20.35
CA ALA A 32 -6.69 3.62 20.85
C ALA A 32 -5.16 3.75 20.95
N ASP A 33 -4.44 2.66 20.80
CA ASP A 33 -2.98 2.63 20.81
C ASP A 33 -2.45 1.37 20.13
N GLY A 34 -1.13 1.30 19.94
CA GLY A 34 -0.49 0.17 19.27
C GLY A 34 -0.59 -1.15 20.02
N LEU A 35 -0.74 -1.15 21.36
CA LEU A 35 -0.89 -2.39 22.13
C LEU A 35 -2.28 -3.00 21.92
N GLU A 36 -3.32 -2.19 21.96
CA GLU A 36 -4.69 -2.62 21.64
C GLU A 36 -4.78 -3.11 20.19
N ALA A 37 -4.08 -2.44 19.26
CA ALA A 37 -4.02 -2.87 17.87
C ALA A 37 -3.43 -4.28 17.71
N LEU A 38 -2.33 -4.58 18.40
CA LEU A 38 -1.70 -5.91 18.37
C LEU A 38 -2.61 -6.98 19.00
N GLU A 39 -3.36 -6.64 20.05
CA GLU A 39 -4.33 -7.55 20.65
C GLU A 39 -5.47 -7.89 19.68
N ILE A 40 -6.01 -6.90 18.98
CA ILE A 40 -7.04 -7.11 17.95
C ILE A 40 -6.51 -7.99 16.81
N LEU A 41 -5.28 -7.76 16.34
CA LEU A 41 -4.65 -8.57 15.29
C LEU A 41 -4.48 -10.04 15.68
N ASN A 42 -4.24 -10.33 16.96
CA ASN A 42 -4.14 -11.70 17.44
C ASN A 42 -5.51 -12.43 17.48
N ASN A 43 -6.62 -11.70 17.57
CA ASN A 43 -7.95 -12.28 17.76
C ASN A 43 -8.85 -12.17 16.52
N GLU A 44 -8.57 -11.25 15.61
CA GLU A 44 -9.44 -10.92 14.49
C GLU A 44 -8.65 -10.92 13.17
N LYS A 45 -9.25 -11.45 12.10
CA LYS A 45 -8.65 -11.38 10.77
C LYS A 45 -8.80 -9.96 10.21
N ILE A 46 -7.72 -9.22 10.14
CA ILE A 46 -7.65 -7.88 9.55
C ILE A 46 -7.11 -7.97 8.11
N HIS A 47 -7.54 -7.06 7.23
CA HIS A 47 -7.17 -7.05 5.82
C HIS A 47 -6.40 -5.76 5.42
N VAL A 48 -6.59 -4.68 6.18
CA VAL A 48 -5.84 -3.43 6.05
C VAL A 48 -5.84 -2.68 7.37
N ILE A 49 -4.75 -1.97 7.67
CA ILE A 49 -4.62 -1.11 8.86
C ILE A 49 -4.50 0.34 8.42
N VAL A 50 -5.23 1.22 9.11
CA VAL A 50 -5.04 2.67 9.10
C VAL A 50 -4.44 3.04 10.45
N LEU A 51 -3.21 3.52 10.49
CA LEU A 51 -2.38 3.63 11.69
C LEU A 51 -1.84 5.04 11.88
N ASP A 52 -2.22 5.70 12.96
CA ASP A 52 -1.62 6.98 13.31
C ASP A 52 -0.16 6.81 13.74
N VAL A 53 0.70 7.75 13.31
CA VAL A 53 2.12 7.75 13.68
C VAL A 53 2.31 8.17 15.13
N MET A 54 1.58 9.20 15.56
CA MET A 54 1.78 9.86 16.86
C MET A 54 0.75 9.39 17.88
N MET A 55 1.08 8.35 18.63
CA MET A 55 0.21 7.82 19.68
C MET A 55 0.98 7.60 20.99
N PRO A 56 0.29 7.67 22.16
CA PRO A 56 0.88 7.32 23.44
C PRO A 56 1.17 5.82 23.56
N LYS A 57 1.96 5.43 24.55
CA LYS A 57 2.38 4.07 24.90
C LYS A 57 3.23 3.41 23.82
N LEU A 58 2.64 2.98 22.69
CA LEU A 58 3.33 2.41 21.55
C LEU A 58 2.95 3.23 20.32
N ASP A 59 3.91 3.99 19.78
CA ASP A 59 3.74 4.82 18.59
C ASP A 59 3.50 3.98 17.32
N GLY A 60 3.02 4.63 16.26
CA GLY A 60 2.65 3.95 15.03
C GLY A 60 3.84 3.30 14.33
N ILE A 61 5.04 3.90 14.39
CA ILE A 61 6.25 3.34 13.75
C ILE A 61 6.65 2.04 14.43
N ARG A 62 6.71 2.02 15.75
CA ARG A 62 7.02 0.81 16.52
C ARG A 62 5.93 -0.23 16.39
N THR A 63 4.67 0.19 16.30
CA THR A 63 3.53 -0.70 16.05
C THR A 63 3.68 -1.37 14.68
N CYS A 64 3.98 -0.60 13.64
CA CYS A 64 4.21 -1.11 12.29
C CYS A 64 5.35 -2.16 12.26
N LEU A 65 6.49 -1.85 12.89
CA LEU A 65 7.61 -2.80 12.98
C LEU A 65 7.19 -4.12 13.60
N LYS A 66 6.47 -4.09 14.73
CA LYS A 66 5.98 -5.29 15.39
C LYS A 66 4.99 -6.08 14.53
N ILE A 67 4.10 -5.40 13.83
CA ILE A 67 3.17 -6.05 12.89
C ILE A 67 3.95 -6.75 11.77
N ARG A 68 5.00 -6.13 11.24
CA ARG A 68 5.81 -6.69 10.17
C ARG A 68 6.64 -7.91 10.57
N GLU A 69 6.83 -8.16 11.88
CA GLU A 69 7.47 -9.39 12.36
C GLU A 69 6.61 -10.64 12.10
N THR A 70 5.29 -10.49 12.03
CA THR A 70 4.33 -11.61 11.94
C THR A 70 3.36 -11.51 10.78
N GLU A 71 3.07 -10.30 10.27
CA GLU A 71 2.01 -10.03 9.32
C GLU A 71 2.50 -9.19 8.13
N ASN A 72 2.03 -9.54 6.94
CA ASN A 72 2.33 -8.80 5.70
C ASN A 72 1.07 -8.14 5.10
N LEU A 73 0.15 -7.70 5.95
CA LEU A 73 -1.06 -7.02 5.52
C LEU A 73 -0.80 -5.53 5.24
N PRO A 74 -1.57 -4.87 4.36
CA PRO A 74 -1.36 -3.48 4.01
C PRO A 74 -1.53 -2.53 5.20
N ILE A 75 -0.59 -1.58 5.35
CA ILE A 75 -0.61 -0.54 6.39
C ILE A 75 -0.57 0.84 5.73
N ILE A 76 -1.60 1.66 6.01
CA ILE A 76 -1.67 3.07 5.63
C ILE A 76 -1.36 3.89 6.87
N MET A 77 -0.29 4.67 6.86
CA MET A 77 0.03 5.56 7.98
C MET A 77 -0.67 6.91 7.86
N LEU A 78 -1.17 7.42 9.00
CA LEU A 78 -1.65 8.79 9.15
C LEU A 78 -0.56 9.63 9.82
N SER A 79 -0.20 10.77 9.24
CA SER A 79 0.87 11.65 9.74
C SER A 79 0.42 13.10 9.81
N ALA A 80 0.95 13.87 10.74
CA ALA A 80 0.75 15.30 10.79
C ALA A 80 1.48 16.03 9.64
N LYS A 81 0.95 17.17 9.21
CA LYS A 81 1.58 18.00 8.19
C LYS A 81 2.88 18.60 8.71
N GLY A 82 3.99 18.41 7.99
CA GLY A 82 5.28 19.03 8.30
C GLY A 82 6.36 18.08 8.82
N GLU A 83 6.01 16.82 9.06
CA GLU A 83 6.97 15.79 9.52
C GLU A 83 7.44 14.92 8.34
N ASP A 84 8.20 15.53 7.41
CA ASP A 84 8.75 14.79 6.26
C ASP A 84 9.72 13.68 6.70
N SER A 85 10.35 13.82 7.87
CA SER A 85 11.15 12.77 8.50
C SER A 85 10.31 11.51 8.82
N ASP A 86 9.07 11.67 9.25
CA ASP A 86 8.20 10.55 9.61
C ASP A 86 7.70 9.78 8.39
N LYS A 87 7.54 10.45 7.24
CA LYS A 87 7.23 9.79 5.96
C LYS A 87 8.37 8.88 5.52
N ILE A 88 9.61 9.38 5.59
CA ILE A 88 10.80 8.62 5.19
C ILE A 88 11.00 7.45 6.14
N LEU A 89 10.81 7.66 7.45
CA LEU A 89 10.86 6.60 8.44
C LEU A 89 9.74 5.57 8.23
N GLY A 90 8.50 6.01 8.02
CA GLY A 90 7.35 5.12 7.82
C GLY A 90 7.50 4.21 6.59
N LEU A 91 7.97 4.73 5.46
CA LEU A 91 8.25 3.93 4.27
C LEU A 91 9.40 2.93 4.51
N ASN A 92 10.44 3.32 5.26
CA ASN A 92 11.56 2.44 5.59
C ASN A 92 11.17 1.33 6.59
N VAL A 93 10.14 1.53 7.41
CA VAL A 93 9.64 0.51 8.36
C VAL A 93 8.58 -0.41 7.77
N GLY A 94 8.23 -0.25 6.49
CA GLY A 94 7.36 -1.16 5.76
C GLY A 94 5.89 -0.75 5.68
N ALA A 95 5.57 0.55 5.81
CA ALA A 95 4.25 1.06 5.45
C ALA A 95 4.04 1.00 3.92
N ASP A 96 2.80 0.70 3.50
CA ASP A 96 2.44 0.57 2.08
C ASP A 96 1.93 1.89 1.49
N ASP A 97 1.42 2.79 2.31
CA ASP A 97 0.89 4.09 1.90
C ASP A 97 0.90 5.09 3.05
N TYR A 98 0.66 6.37 2.71
CA TYR A 98 0.75 7.49 3.63
C TYR A 98 -0.35 8.51 3.36
N ILE A 99 -0.99 9.01 4.43
CA ILE A 99 -2.00 10.08 4.37
C ILE A 99 -1.63 11.18 5.36
N ILE A 100 -1.67 12.44 4.93
CA ILE A 100 -1.36 13.59 5.78
C ILE A 100 -2.64 14.11 6.43
N LYS A 101 -2.61 14.30 7.75
CA LYS A 101 -3.67 15.01 8.49
C LYS A 101 -3.55 16.54 8.29
N PRO A 102 -4.65 17.29 8.06
CA PRO A 102 -6.02 16.81 7.92
C PRO A 102 -6.25 16.21 6.52
N PHE A 103 -6.92 15.08 6.44
CA PHE A 103 -7.18 14.35 5.20
C PHE A 103 -8.61 14.51 4.70
N ASN A 104 -8.77 14.36 3.38
CA ASN A 104 -10.09 14.27 2.77
C ASN A 104 -10.63 12.84 2.90
N HIS A 105 -11.91 12.71 3.27
CA HIS A 105 -12.57 11.41 3.40
C HIS A 105 -12.54 10.58 2.10
N LEU A 106 -12.68 11.22 0.93
CA LEU A 106 -12.61 10.53 -0.36
C LEU A 106 -11.21 9.96 -0.63
N GLU A 107 -10.16 10.68 -0.23
CA GLU A 107 -8.79 10.21 -0.32
C GLU A 107 -8.57 8.97 0.54
N LEU A 108 -8.99 9.02 1.82
CA LEU A 108 -8.88 7.88 2.73
C LEU A 108 -9.58 6.64 2.17
N VAL A 109 -10.84 6.77 1.75
CA VAL A 109 -11.63 5.66 1.19
C VAL A 109 -10.96 5.09 -0.06
N ALA A 110 -10.48 5.94 -0.97
CA ALA A 110 -9.81 5.51 -2.19
C ALA A 110 -8.52 4.71 -1.91
N ARG A 111 -7.71 5.14 -0.94
CA ARG A 111 -6.48 4.47 -0.54
C ARG A 111 -6.75 3.14 0.14
N VAL A 112 -7.70 3.08 1.08
CA VAL A 112 -8.13 1.82 1.72
C VAL A 112 -8.58 0.81 0.67
N LYS A 113 -9.43 1.22 -0.28
CA LYS A 113 -9.88 0.35 -1.39
C LYS A 113 -8.72 -0.10 -2.29
N SER A 114 -7.75 0.77 -2.55
CA SER A 114 -6.58 0.43 -3.35
C SER A 114 -5.73 -0.64 -2.67
N GLN A 115 -5.51 -0.52 -1.36
CA GLN A 115 -4.74 -1.51 -0.59
C GLN A 115 -5.48 -2.85 -0.48
N LEU A 116 -6.81 -2.85 -0.32
CA LEU A 116 -7.60 -4.08 -0.30
C LEU A 116 -7.54 -4.83 -1.64
N ARG A 117 -7.54 -4.13 -2.77
CA ARG A 117 -7.34 -4.77 -4.09
C ARG A 117 -5.98 -5.46 -4.22
N ARG A 118 -4.93 -4.89 -3.63
CA ARG A 118 -3.58 -5.51 -3.59
C ARG A 118 -3.57 -6.73 -2.69
N TYR A 119 -4.30 -6.70 -1.60
CA TYR A 119 -4.42 -7.83 -0.70
C TYR A 119 -5.09 -9.04 -1.37
N ASP A 120 -6.14 -8.82 -2.18
CA ASP A 120 -6.85 -9.88 -2.90
C ASP A 120 -6.13 -10.42 -4.13
N LYS A 121 -5.27 -9.61 -4.71
CA LYS A 121 -4.37 -10.00 -5.79
C LYS A 121 -2.96 -10.05 -5.23
N PRO A 122 -2.55 -11.12 -4.54
CA PRO A 122 -1.13 -11.34 -4.39
C PRO A 122 -0.56 -11.29 -5.80
N LEU A 123 0.52 -10.54 -5.99
CA LEU A 123 1.25 -10.50 -7.26
C LEU A 123 1.48 -11.96 -7.67
N ASN A 124 0.60 -12.51 -8.49
CA ASN A 124 0.92 -13.63 -9.32
C ASN A 124 2.00 -13.08 -10.25
N ILE A 125 3.24 -13.44 -9.97
CA ILE A 125 4.42 -13.12 -10.78
C ILE A 125 4.23 -13.67 -12.22
N GLU A 126 3.16 -14.41 -12.48
CA GLU A 126 2.81 -15.00 -13.77
C GLU A 126 1.91 -14.12 -14.67
N ASP A 127 1.29 -13.06 -14.14
CA ASP A 127 0.43 -12.17 -14.93
C ASP A 127 0.93 -10.73 -14.81
N GLU A 128 1.85 -10.36 -15.63
CA GLU A 128 2.14 -9.09 -16.26
C GLU A 128 3.65 -8.92 -16.50
N GLU A 129 4.16 -9.61 -17.51
CA GLU A 129 5.23 -9.07 -18.33
C GLU A 129 4.69 -7.79 -19.00
N GLN A 130 4.50 -6.73 -18.24
CA GLN A 130 4.17 -5.44 -18.81
C GLN A 130 5.45 -4.76 -19.25
N VAL A 131 5.86 -5.10 -20.46
CA VAL A 131 6.77 -4.27 -21.21
C VAL A 131 6.00 -3.04 -21.69
N LEU A 132 6.12 -1.95 -20.94
CA LEU A 132 5.57 -0.66 -21.34
C LEU A 132 6.52 -0.03 -22.35
N THR A 133 6.10 0.03 -23.62
CA THR A 133 6.85 0.75 -24.64
C THR A 133 6.24 2.14 -24.82
N VAL A 134 6.99 3.18 -24.45
CA VAL A 134 6.63 4.58 -24.67
C VAL A 134 7.68 5.22 -25.55
N LYS A 135 7.37 5.42 -26.84
CA LYS A 135 8.33 5.87 -27.86
C LYS A 135 9.56 4.95 -27.89
N ASP A 136 10.71 5.49 -27.53
CA ASP A 136 12.03 4.80 -27.60
C ASP A 136 12.41 4.14 -26.26
N LEU A 137 11.50 4.14 -25.27
CA LEU A 137 11.70 3.57 -23.94
C LEU A 137 10.97 2.24 -23.81
N VAL A 138 11.71 1.20 -23.49
CA VAL A 138 11.19 -0.10 -23.08
C VAL A 138 11.43 -0.23 -21.58
N ILE A 139 10.35 -0.28 -20.83
CA ILE A 139 10.38 -0.44 -19.37
C ILE A 139 9.96 -1.88 -19.05
N ASP A 140 10.92 -2.68 -18.63
CA ASP A 140 10.67 -4.00 -18.09
C ASP A 140 10.38 -3.88 -16.59
N THR A 141 9.15 -4.11 -16.22
CA THR A 141 8.69 -3.97 -14.82
C THR A 141 9.13 -5.14 -13.94
N VAL A 142 9.47 -6.27 -14.54
CA VAL A 142 9.93 -7.47 -13.82
C VAL A 142 11.41 -7.33 -13.45
N SER A 143 12.27 -7.03 -14.41
CA SER A 143 13.70 -6.81 -14.17
C SER A 143 14.02 -5.43 -13.59
N LYS A 144 13.02 -4.53 -13.52
CA LYS A 144 13.18 -3.11 -13.13
C LYS A 144 14.23 -2.40 -13.98
N SER A 145 14.31 -2.76 -15.26
CA SER A 145 15.24 -2.18 -16.19
C SER A 145 14.55 -1.23 -17.18
N ILE A 146 15.28 -0.22 -17.60
CA ILE A 146 14.84 0.74 -18.63
C ILE A 146 15.84 0.64 -19.78
N THR A 147 15.35 0.30 -20.95
CA THR A 147 16.17 0.25 -22.17
C THR A 147 15.72 1.35 -23.13
N VAL A 148 16.68 2.13 -23.63
CA VAL A 148 16.44 3.12 -24.68
C VAL A 148 16.78 2.48 -26.01
N LEU A 149 15.80 2.42 -26.93
CA LEU A 149 16.01 1.88 -28.26
C LEU A 149 16.62 2.97 -29.17
N PRO A 150 17.75 2.70 -29.83
CA PRO A 150 18.30 3.64 -30.82
C PRO A 150 17.36 3.84 -32.00
N GLU A 151 17.26 5.05 -32.55
CA GLU A 151 16.33 5.43 -33.64
C GLU A 151 16.38 4.52 -34.88
N HIS A 152 17.51 3.92 -35.18
CA HIS A 152 17.67 3.06 -36.38
C HIS A 152 17.01 1.67 -36.24
N TRP A 153 16.58 1.24 -35.07
CA TRP A 153 15.91 -0.06 -34.81
C TRP A 153 14.41 -0.01 -35.09
N GLN A 154 13.84 1.17 -35.23
CA GLN A 154 12.39 1.36 -35.43
C GLN A 154 11.89 0.94 -36.80
N GLN A 155 12.79 0.72 -37.79
CA GLN A 155 12.42 0.44 -39.19
C GLN A 155 12.45 -1.04 -39.56
N THR A 156 12.82 -1.96 -38.69
CA THR A 156 12.95 -3.38 -38.99
C THR A 156 11.84 -4.22 -38.39
N SER A 157 10.98 -4.77 -39.25
CA SER A 157 9.82 -5.60 -38.90
C SER A 157 10.15 -6.92 -38.15
N TRP A 158 11.42 -7.38 -38.21
CA TRP A 158 11.86 -8.62 -37.60
C TRP A 158 12.08 -8.51 -36.07
N PHE A 159 12.08 -7.32 -35.50
CA PHE A 159 12.23 -7.12 -34.05
C PHE A 159 10.97 -7.54 -33.27
N ARG A 160 9.80 -7.49 -33.92
CA ARG A 160 8.52 -7.92 -33.34
C ARG A 160 8.50 -9.44 -33.11
N ASP A 161 9.04 -10.20 -34.03
CA ASP A 161 9.09 -11.68 -33.99
C ASP A 161 10.16 -12.20 -33.01
N SER A 162 11.23 -11.44 -32.77
CA SER A 162 12.31 -11.84 -31.86
C SER A 162 11.93 -11.64 -30.40
N ALA A 163 11.09 -10.64 -30.07
CA ALA A 163 10.55 -10.43 -28.73
C ALA A 163 9.60 -11.56 -28.33
N GLU A 164 8.76 -12.04 -29.28
CA GLU A 164 7.84 -13.16 -29.04
C GLU A 164 8.56 -14.52 -28.93
N SER A 165 9.71 -14.70 -29.60
CA SER A 165 10.45 -15.98 -29.54
C SER A 165 11.37 -16.13 -28.31
N SER A 166 11.70 -15.04 -27.62
CA SER A 166 12.49 -15.08 -26.38
C SER A 166 11.63 -15.39 -25.13
N LEU A 167 10.30 -15.37 -25.29
CA LEU A 167 9.31 -15.64 -24.27
C LEU A 167 8.96 -17.14 -24.12
N HIS A 168 9.60 -18.05 -24.89
CA HIS A 168 9.30 -19.49 -24.89
C HIS A 168 10.55 -20.36 -24.64
N ARG A 169 11.44 -19.94 -23.71
CA ARG A 169 12.48 -20.84 -23.20
C ARG A 169 12.67 -20.69 -21.70
#